data_3b784736923e7bfb3d780b4fae87e419
#
_entry.id   3b784736923e7bfb3d780b4fae87e419
#
_cell.length_a   1.000
_cell.length_b   1.000
_cell.length_c   1.000
_cell.angle_alpha   90.00
_cell.angle_beta   90.00
_cell.angle_gamma   90.00
#
_symmetry.space_group_name_H-M   'P 1'
#
loop_
_entity.id
_entity.type
_entity.pdbx_description
1 polymer ?
#
loop_
_entity_poly.entity_id
_entity_poly.type
_entity_poly.pdbx_seq_one_letter_code
_entity_poly.pdbx_strand_id
1 'polypeptide(L)'
;MFLVCCKNEVEEKCVFNSFEVTATAYNSLAYQTNSNPNITAFGDSLKPGLRYIAVSRDLLDSGLVHNTVVKIEGFDSLFLVKDKMNRRWRKRIDIYMGVDVKKARNWGKRKVNIEYCIPIQDSIH
;
A
#
# COMPACT_ATOMS: atom_id res chain seq x y z
N MET A 1 14.20 -19.74 29.20
CA MET A 1 13.69 -19.53 28.90
C MET A 1 12.98 -19.32 28.25
N PHE A 2 13.11 -19.42 28.12
CA PHE A 2 12.48 -19.12 27.75
C PHE A 2 11.64 -18.87 27.17
N LEU A 3 11.61 -18.75 27.08
CA LEU A 3 10.79 -18.52 26.85
C LEU A 3 10.21 -18.04 26.03
N VAL A 4 10.21 -17.53 26.20
CA VAL A 4 10.14 -16.98 25.25
C VAL A 4 9.56 -17.47 24.14
N CYS A 5 9.66 -18.29 23.91
CA CYS A 5 9.13 -18.87 22.85
C CYS A 5 7.75 -18.62 22.68
N CYS A 6 7.15 -18.29 23.57
CA CYS A 6 5.81 -18.11 23.46
C CYS A 6 5.42 -17.22 22.40
N LYS A 7 6.17 -16.28 22.10
CA LYS A 7 5.82 -15.42 21.15
C LYS A 7 5.71 -16.02 19.87
N ASN A 8 6.39 -16.97 19.61
CA ASN A 8 6.37 -17.54 18.34
C ASN A 8 5.07 -18.08 17.97
N GLU A 9 4.35 -18.47 18.91
CA GLU A 9 3.14 -19.04 18.60
C GLU A 9 2.20 -18.13 18.01
N VAL A 10 2.28 -16.91 18.31
CA VAL A 10 1.36 -16.00 17.78
C VAL A 10 1.79 -15.44 16.48
N GLU A 11 2.94 -15.87 15.99
CA GLU A 11 3.38 -15.37 14.79
C GLU A 11 2.52 -15.83 13.69
N GLU A 12 2.07 -14.97 12.82
CA GLU A 12 1.30 -15.37 11.76
C GLU A 12 2.10 -15.96 10.68
N LYS A 13 1.65 -16.99 10.07
CA LYS A 13 2.34 -17.58 8.98
C LYS A 13 1.86 -16.91 7.73
N CYS A 14 2.74 -16.60 6.84
CA CYS A 14 2.38 -15.96 5.60
C CYS A 14 3.33 -16.31 4.48
N VAL A 15 2.91 -16.02 3.28
CA VAL A 15 3.74 -16.25 2.11
C VAL A 15 4.19 -14.90 1.62
N PHE A 16 5.49 -14.71 1.47
CA PHE A 16 6.01 -13.44 0.98
C PHE A 16 5.94 -13.42 -0.54
N ASN A 17 5.48 -12.31 -1.07
CA ASN A 17 5.47 -12.07 -2.51
C ASN A 17 6.30 -10.84 -2.77
N SER A 18 7.03 -10.87 -3.88
CA SER A 18 7.86 -9.74 -4.26
C SER A 18 7.85 -9.64 -5.77
N PHE A 19 7.57 -8.46 -6.30
CA PHE A 19 7.63 -8.27 -7.75
C PHE A 19 7.71 -6.78 -8.06
N GLU A 20 7.96 -6.48 -9.32
CA GLU A 20 8.12 -5.10 -9.76
C GLU A 20 6.81 -4.51 -10.21
N VAL A 21 6.56 -3.27 -9.86
CA VAL A 21 5.35 -2.54 -10.29
C VAL A 21 5.77 -1.16 -10.76
N THR A 22 4.88 -0.50 -11.48
CA THR A 22 5.08 0.89 -11.83
C THR A 22 4.54 1.72 -10.68
N ALA A 23 5.30 2.66 -10.19
CA ALA A 23 4.90 3.50 -9.06
C ALA A 23 4.82 4.96 -9.46
N THR A 24 3.70 5.59 -9.14
CA THR A 24 3.51 7.02 -9.30
C THR A 24 3.20 7.60 -7.93
N ALA A 25 2.95 8.88 -7.85
CA ALA A 25 2.67 9.53 -6.57
C ALA A 25 1.48 10.46 -6.71
N TYR A 26 0.76 10.67 -5.63
CA TYR A 26 -0.40 11.56 -5.66
C TYR A 26 -0.52 12.38 -4.37
N ASN A 27 -1.34 13.40 -4.44
CA ASN A 27 -1.55 14.31 -3.33
C ASN A 27 -3.04 14.43 -3.02
N SER A 28 -3.35 14.92 -1.83
CA SER A 28 -4.72 15.15 -1.41
C SER A 28 -5.00 16.63 -1.25
N LEU A 29 -4.99 17.37 -2.34
CA LEU A 29 -5.22 18.80 -2.27
C LEU A 29 -6.67 19.11 -2.54
N ALA A 30 -7.23 19.96 -1.72
CA ALA A 30 -8.65 20.29 -1.81
C ALA A 30 -9.07 20.79 -3.18
N TYR A 31 -8.23 21.52 -3.85
CA TYR A 31 -8.62 22.07 -5.12
C TYR A 31 -8.56 21.06 -6.27
N GLN A 32 -8.11 19.86 -5.99
CA GLN A 32 -8.02 18.86 -7.03
C GLN A 32 -9.29 18.08 -7.24
N THR A 33 -10.25 18.25 -6.37
CA THR A 33 -11.49 17.50 -6.47
C THR A 33 -12.60 18.28 -5.83
N ASN A 34 -13.80 18.03 -6.24
CA ASN A 34 -14.92 18.72 -5.73
C ASN A 34 -15.49 18.15 -4.48
N SER A 35 -15.27 16.93 -4.18
CA SER A 35 -15.92 16.39 -3.03
C SER A 35 -14.90 16.13 -1.97
N ASN A 36 -14.66 14.98 -1.58
CA ASN A 36 -13.87 14.72 -0.42
C ASN A 36 -12.52 14.20 -0.83
N PRO A 37 -11.55 15.05 -1.08
CA PRO A 37 -10.25 14.59 -1.55
C PRO A 37 -9.50 13.82 -0.48
N ASN A 38 -9.98 13.84 0.75
CA ASN A 38 -9.30 13.17 1.82
C ASN A 38 -9.87 11.82 2.19
N ILE A 39 -10.75 11.28 1.38
CA ILE A 39 -11.32 9.98 1.65
C ILE A 39 -10.96 9.04 0.52
N THR A 40 -10.44 7.88 0.84
CA THR A 40 -10.03 6.91 -0.16
C THR A 40 -11.21 6.07 -0.64
N ALA A 41 -10.98 5.23 -1.63
CA ALA A 41 -12.01 4.35 -2.14
C ALA A 41 -12.52 3.37 -1.09
N PHE A 42 -11.70 3.05 -0.10
CA PHE A 42 -12.11 2.14 0.97
C PHE A 42 -12.65 2.90 2.18
N GLY A 43 -12.82 4.22 2.05
CA GLY A 43 -13.40 5.01 3.14
C GLY A 43 -12.44 5.52 4.18
N ASP A 44 -11.15 5.36 3.97
CA ASP A 44 -10.15 5.83 4.94
C ASP A 44 -9.84 7.30 4.75
N SER A 45 -9.55 7.99 5.81
CA SER A 45 -9.18 9.40 5.74
C SER A 45 -7.73 9.57 5.35
N LEU A 46 -7.44 10.53 4.50
CA LEU A 46 -6.07 10.84 4.12
C LEU A 46 -5.63 12.08 4.88
N LYS A 47 -4.44 12.00 5.47
CA LYS A 47 -3.86 13.13 6.15
C LYS A 47 -2.38 13.16 5.80
N PRO A 48 -1.79 14.34 5.69
CA PRO A 48 -0.35 14.42 5.37
C PRO A 48 0.45 13.61 6.38
N GLY A 49 1.45 12.93 5.88
CA GLY A 49 2.31 12.13 6.74
C GLY A 49 1.95 10.66 6.83
N LEU A 50 0.77 10.28 6.35
CA LEU A 50 0.40 8.88 6.39
C LEU A 50 1.08 8.15 5.25
N ARG A 51 1.45 6.89 5.48
CA ARG A 51 2.13 6.10 4.48
C ARG A 51 1.15 5.16 3.84
N TYR A 52 0.44 5.68 2.88
CA TYR A 52 -0.63 4.97 2.21
C TYR A 52 -0.32 4.81 0.73
N ILE A 53 -0.82 3.76 0.13
CA ILE A 53 -0.72 3.58 -1.30
C ILE A 53 -2.07 3.16 -1.86
N ALA A 54 -2.28 3.50 -3.11
CA ALA A 54 -3.40 2.98 -3.88
C ALA A 54 -2.82 1.91 -4.79
N VAL A 55 -3.57 0.87 -5.07
CA VAL A 55 -3.10 -0.21 -5.94
C VAL A 55 -4.04 -0.38 -7.11
N SER A 56 -3.51 -0.80 -8.27
CA SER A 56 -4.35 -1.11 -9.40
C SER A 56 -5.18 -2.34 -9.03
N ARG A 57 -6.37 -2.44 -9.60
CA ARG A 57 -7.33 -3.44 -9.13
C ARG A 57 -6.88 -4.88 -9.36
N ASP A 58 -6.06 -5.11 -10.37
CA ASP A 58 -5.51 -6.42 -10.60
C ASP A 58 -4.63 -6.89 -9.46
N LEU A 59 -4.01 -5.96 -8.73
CA LEU A 59 -3.16 -6.33 -7.61
C LEU A 59 -3.96 -6.76 -6.40
N LEU A 60 -5.23 -6.41 -6.33
CA LEU A 60 -6.07 -6.89 -5.24
C LEU A 60 -6.17 -8.42 -5.31
N ASP A 61 -6.21 -8.96 -6.53
CA ASP A 61 -6.28 -10.40 -6.69
C ASP A 61 -4.96 -11.08 -6.34
N SER A 62 -3.89 -10.33 -6.27
CA SER A 62 -2.59 -10.86 -5.89
C SER A 62 -2.36 -10.74 -4.38
N GLY A 63 -3.38 -10.37 -3.63
CA GLY A 63 -3.26 -10.29 -2.19
C GLY A 63 -2.97 -8.91 -1.63
N LEU A 64 -2.87 -7.89 -2.49
CA LEU A 64 -2.63 -6.54 -2.03
C LEU A 64 -3.97 -5.89 -1.71
N VAL A 65 -4.61 -6.40 -0.68
CA VAL A 65 -5.94 -5.95 -0.28
C VAL A 65 -5.86 -4.84 0.77
N HIS A 66 -7.00 -4.29 1.12
CA HIS A 66 -7.06 -3.19 2.09
C HIS A 66 -6.31 -3.56 3.38
N ASN A 67 -5.44 -2.67 3.82
CA ASN A 67 -4.63 -2.80 5.04
C ASN A 67 -3.43 -3.76 4.91
N THR A 68 -3.13 -4.27 3.75
CA THR A 68 -1.92 -5.06 3.56
C THR A 68 -0.72 -4.15 3.76
N VAL A 69 0.27 -4.63 4.49
CA VAL A 69 1.50 -3.89 4.74
C VAL A 69 2.47 -4.18 3.62
N VAL A 70 3.01 -3.13 3.02
CA VAL A 70 3.87 -3.25 1.85
C VAL A 70 5.20 -2.54 2.06
N LYS A 71 6.29 -3.22 1.68
CA LYS A 71 7.58 -2.59 1.70
C LYS A 71 7.89 -2.18 0.28
N ILE A 72 8.29 -0.95 0.07
CA ILE A 72 8.56 -0.41 -1.26
C ILE A 72 10.04 -0.07 -1.37
N GLU A 73 10.68 -0.55 -2.42
CA GLU A 73 12.07 -0.27 -2.69
C GLU A 73 12.31 1.24 -2.63
N GLY A 74 13.34 1.64 -1.94
CA GLY A 74 13.69 3.05 -1.83
C GLY A 74 13.11 3.77 -0.61
N PHE A 75 12.28 3.09 0.17
CA PHE A 75 11.70 3.69 1.37
C PHE A 75 12.06 2.86 2.59
N ASP A 76 12.33 3.54 3.69
CA ASP A 76 12.64 2.85 4.93
C ASP A 76 11.38 2.47 5.69
N SER A 77 10.28 3.13 5.44
CA SER A 77 9.06 2.88 6.17
C SER A 77 8.13 1.98 5.39
N LEU A 78 7.24 1.33 6.11
CA LEU A 78 6.26 0.46 5.46
C LEU A 78 5.01 1.26 5.10
N PHE A 79 4.29 0.79 4.12
CA PHE A 79 3.08 1.45 3.64
C PHE A 79 1.88 0.53 3.81
N LEU A 80 0.70 1.10 3.80
CA LEU A 80 -0.55 0.34 3.89
C LEU A 80 -1.36 0.57 2.63
N VAL A 81 -1.97 -0.49 2.14
CA VAL A 81 -2.88 -0.38 1.00
C VAL A 81 -4.17 0.22 1.53
N LYS A 82 -4.48 1.44 1.10
CA LYS A 82 -5.66 2.14 1.58
C LYS A 82 -6.57 2.64 0.47
N ASP A 83 -6.22 2.39 -0.77
CA ASP A 83 -7.03 2.88 -1.87
C ASP A 83 -6.83 1.99 -3.09
N LYS A 84 -7.70 2.13 -4.07
CA LYS A 84 -7.55 1.39 -5.31
C LYS A 84 -7.66 2.37 -6.47
N MET A 85 -7.00 2.04 -7.55
CA MET A 85 -6.88 2.92 -8.70
C MET A 85 -7.96 2.63 -9.72
N ASN A 86 -8.06 3.48 -10.73
CA ASN A 86 -8.99 3.28 -11.81
C ASN A 86 -8.71 1.95 -12.48
N ARG A 87 -9.78 1.31 -12.94
CA ARG A 87 -9.69 -0.02 -13.52
C ARG A 87 -8.77 -0.14 -14.70
N ARG A 88 -8.48 0.95 -15.39
CA ARG A 88 -7.60 0.90 -16.55
C ARG A 88 -6.13 0.64 -16.19
N TRP A 89 -5.75 0.87 -14.92
CA TRP A 89 -4.36 0.70 -14.55
C TRP A 89 -4.08 -0.76 -14.21
N ARG A 90 -2.86 -1.20 -14.51
CA ARG A 90 -2.43 -2.55 -14.21
C ARG A 90 -1.04 -2.56 -13.66
N LYS A 91 -0.79 -3.44 -12.71
CA LYS A 91 0.51 -3.63 -12.08
C LYS A 91 1.12 -2.31 -11.66
N ARG A 92 0.33 -1.52 -10.97
CA ARG A 92 0.72 -0.17 -10.64
C ARG A 92 0.30 0.20 -9.24
N ILE A 93 1.11 1.01 -8.58
CA ILE A 93 0.76 1.59 -7.30
C ILE A 93 0.90 3.09 -7.40
N ASP A 94 0.20 3.80 -6.52
CA ASP A 94 0.25 5.25 -6.48
C ASP A 94 0.55 5.61 -5.03
N ILE A 95 1.65 6.28 -4.78
CA ILE A 95 2.14 6.54 -3.43
C ILE A 95 1.63 7.89 -2.96
N TYR A 96 0.96 7.88 -1.81
CA TYR A 96 0.42 9.11 -1.25
C TYR A 96 1.56 9.97 -0.69
N MET A 97 1.63 11.22 -1.13
CA MET A 97 2.67 12.13 -0.68
C MET A 97 2.06 13.41 -0.09
N GLY A 98 0.95 13.25 0.61
CA GLY A 98 0.35 14.33 1.37
C GLY A 98 0.01 15.53 0.50
N VAL A 99 0.44 16.70 0.92
CA VAL A 99 0.19 17.92 0.17
C VAL A 99 1.45 18.44 -0.51
N ASP A 100 2.50 17.65 -0.51
CA ASP A 100 3.78 18.06 -1.10
C ASP A 100 3.78 17.76 -2.60
N VAL A 101 3.28 18.71 -3.38
CA VAL A 101 3.15 18.55 -4.82
C VAL A 101 4.51 18.43 -5.48
N LYS A 102 5.50 19.13 -4.97
CA LYS A 102 6.82 19.08 -5.57
C LYS A 102 7.43 17.71 -5.39
N LYS A 103 7.27 17.11 -4.22
CA LYS A 103 7.81 15.80 -3.97
C LYS A 103 7.15 14.78 -4.88
N ALA A 104 5.83 14.86 -5.04
CA ALA A 104 5.12 13.93 -5.90
C ALA A 104 5.54 14.10 -7.35
N ARG A 105 5.73 15.34 -7.79
CA ARG A 105 6.15 15.60 -9.14
C ARG A 105 7.57 15.10 -9.39
N ASN A 106 8.44 15.27 -8.43
CA ASN A 106 9.81 14.79 -8.54
C ASN A 106 9.88 13.28 -8.56
N TRP A 107 8.94 12.61 -7.89
CA TRP A 107 8.91 11.16 -7.90
C TRP A 107 8.62 10.68 -9.33
N GLY A 108 7.64 11.29 -9.97
CA GLY A 108 7.29 10.97 -11.35
C GLY A 108 6.71 9.57 -11.49
N LYS A 109 7.25 8.81 -12.42
CA LYS A 109 6.80 7.45 -12.66
C LYS A 109 8.04 6.60 -12.79
N ARG A 110 8.13 5.55 -12.01
CA ARG A 110 9.30 4.67 -12.05
C ARG A 110 8.92 3.26 -11.64
N LYS A 111 9.78 2.32 -11.94
CA LYS A 111 9.54 0.95 -11.58
C LYS A 111 10.24 0.66 -10.27
N VAL A 112 9.55 0.00 -9.35
CA VAL A 112 10.12 -0.35 -8.07
C VAL A 112 9.69 -1.74 -7.70
N ASN A 113 10.45 -2.40 -6.84
CA ASN A 113 10.07 -3.68 -6.31
C ASN A 113 9.29 -3.48 -5.04
N ILE A 114 8.27 -4.30 -4.83
CA ILE A 114 7.49 -4.27 -3.60
C ILE A 114 7.54 -5.64 -2.98
N GLU A 115 7.36 -5.70 -1.67
CA GLU A 115 7.30 -6.95 -0.94
C GLU A 115 6.16 -6.90 0.03
N TYR A 116 5.44 -7.97 0.19
CA TYR A 116 4.38 -8.05 1.16
C TYR A 116 4.12 -9.50 1.49
N CYS A 117 3.40 -9.71 2.59
CA CYS A 117 3.16 -11.04 3.10
C CYS A 117 1.67 -11.35 3.04
N ILE A 118 1.31 -12.46 2.45
CA ILE A 118 -0.07 -12.87 2.38
C ILE A 118 -0.32 -13.88 3.46
N PRO A 119 -1.22 -13.61 4.40
CA PRO A 119 -1.49 -14.55 5.48
C PRO A 119 -2.01 -15.85 4.94
N ILE A 120 -1.53 -16.96 5.49
CA ILE A 120 -2.01 -18.25 5.11
C ILE A 120 -3.23 -18.53 5.92
N GLN A 121 -4.35 -18.77 5.24
CA GLN A 121 -5.54 -19.06 5.97
C GLN A 121 -5.54 -20.46 6.38
N ASP A 122 -5.83 -20.70 7.61
CA ASP A 122 -5.86 -22.00 8.13
C ASP A 122 -7.20 -22.52 7.84
N SER A 123 -7.34 -23.36 6.95
CA SER A 123 -8.62 -23.80 6.64
C SER A 123 -9.12 -24.93 7.41
N ILE A 124 -8.58 -25.15 8.47
CA ILE A 124 -9.03 -26.17 9.24
C ILE A 124 -10.21 -25.83 9.80
N HIS A 125 -10.98 -26.28 9.95
CA HIS A 125 -12.13 -25.97 10.67
C HIS A 125 -13.20 -26.85 10.27
#